data_65e77ff595f4bccc3d7d9d5754046168
#
_entry.id   65e77ff595f4bccc3d7d9d5754046168
#
_cell.length_a   1.000
_cell.length_b   1.000
_cell.length_c   1.000
_cell.angle_alpha   90.00
_cell.angle_beta   90.00
_cell.angle_gamma   90.00
#
_symmetry.space_group_name_H-M   'P 1'
#
loop_
_entity.id
_entity.type
_entity.pdbx_description
1 polymer ?
#
loop_
_entity_poly.entity_id
_entity_poly.type
_entity_poly.pdbx_seq_one_letter_code
_entity_poly.pdbx_strand_id
1 'polypeptide(L)'
;MRLLGVFPLLFFFGQGVHYWRINELGHLLWMCNIDLLVLALGLFFEKPLLVRVPAIWTIPGIFTWFFFYVVLWGVFLSSVLVHVGGLAVAAIALRTYRMDRHSWRYAFGWSLLVQLISRFVTAPKLNVNAAHAIQPGWERTFPSYWMFWLALTIAMAAVLWLSGLLWRTLWPAVESSARPATSLP
;
A
#
# COMPACT_ATOMS: atom_id res chain seq x y z
N MET A 1 -8.61 -19.12 0.83
CA MET A 1 -7.97 -17.81 1.00
C MET A 1 -8.80 -16.80 1.82
N ARG A 2 -10.13 -16.93 1.88
CA ARG A 2 -11.00 -15.96 2.61
C ARG A 2 -10.59 -15.76 4.07
N LEU A 3 -10.33 -16.85 4.80
CA LEU A 3 -9.92 -16.76 6.22
C LEU A 3 -8.62 -15.95 6.43
N LEU A 4 -7.74 -15.90 5.43
CA LEU A 4 -6.53 -15.06 5.50
C LEU A 4 -6.87 -13.57 5.60
N GLY A 5 -8.02 -13.13 5.05
CA GLY A 5 -8.50 -11.76 5.12
C GLY A 5 -8.83 -11.25 6.53
N VAL A 6 -9.01 -12.16 7.48
CA VAL A 6 -9.26 -11.79 8.89
C VAL A 6 -8.03 -11.08 9.49
N PHE A 7 -6.81 -11.51 9.13
CA PHE A 7 -5.59 -10.92 9.69
C PHE A 7 -5.39 -9.45 9.35
N PRO A 8 -5.39 -9.03 8.06
CA PRO A 8 -5.23 -7.61 7.74
C PRO A 8 -6.39 -6.77 8.28
N LEU A 9 -7.60 -7.33 8.40
CA LEU A 9 -8.72 -6.63 9.04
C LEU A 9 -8.46 -6.40 10.52
N LEU A 10 -7.95 -7.40 11.25
CA LEU A 10 -7.59 -7.26 12.66
C LEU A 10 -6.42 -6.27 12.86
N PHE A 11 -5.43 -6.27 11.94
CA PHE A 11 -4.33 -5.32 12.00
C PHE A 11 -4.81 -3.88 11.80
N PHE A 12 -5.72 -3.66 10.85
CA PHE A 12 -6.35 -2.37 10.61
C PHE A 12 -7.11 -1.87 11.84
N PHE A 13 -7.95 -2.69 12.45
CA PHE A 13 -8.69 -2.32 13.67
C PHE A 13 -7.77 -2.12 14.87
N GLY A 14 -6.74 -2.96 15.04
CA GLY A 14 -5.75 -2.79 16.10
C GLY A 14 -5.02 -1.45 15.99
N GLN A 15 -4.68 -1.02 14.77
CA GLN A 15 -4.11 0.30 14.50
C GLN A 15 -5.15 1.41 14.74
N GLY A 16 -6.41 1.17 14.41
CA GLY A 16 -7.51 2.09 14.68
C GLY A 16 -7.69 2.36 16.17
N VAL A 17 -7.64 1.32 17.01
CA VAL A 17 -7.68 1.47 18.47
C VAL A 17 -6.49 2.29 18.98
N HIS A 18 -5.30 2.10 18.42
CA HIS A 18 -4.12 2.90 18.77
C HIS A 18 -4.35 4.38 18.47
N TYR A 19 -4.73 4.73 17.24
CA TYR A 19 -4.97 6.12 16.84
C TYR A 19 -6.16 6.76 17.54
N TRP A 20 -7.19 5.98 17.86
CA TRP A 20 -8.32 6.47 18.66
C TRP A 20 -7.85 6.87 20.07
N ARG A 21 -7.00 6.06 20.72
CA ARG A 21 -6.47 6.35 22.06
C ARG A 21 -5.64 7.63 22.14
N ILE A 22 -4.93 7.97 21.07
CA ILE A 22 -4.13 9.20 20.99
C ILE A 22 -4.89 10.37 20.35
N ASN A 23 -6.19 10.19 20.07
CA ASN A 23 -7.07 11.19 19.45
C ASN A 23 -6.60 11.68 18.06
N GLU A 24 -6.01 10.78 17.27
CA GLU A 24 -5.45 11.05 15.94
C GLU A 24 -5.97 10.07 14.87
N LEU A 25 -7.29 9.82 14.85
CA LEU A 25 -7.92 8.88 13.91
C LEU A 25 -7.63 9.18 12.43
N GLY A 26 -7.32 10.43 12.07
CA GLY A 26 -6.93 10.79 10.71
C GLY A 26 -5.75 9.99 10.18
N HIS A 27 -4.87 9.50 11.05
CA HIS A 27 -3.76 8.63 10.66
C HIS A 27 -4.20 7.25 10.14
N LEU A 28 -5.46 6.83 10.31
CA LEU A 28 -5.96 5.63 9.65
C LEU A 28 -5.95 5.73 8.13
N LEU A 29 -5.96 6.95 7.58
CA LEU A 29 -5.86 7.17 6.13
C LEU A 29 -4.44 7.08 5.58
N TRP A 30 -3.42 6.80 6.41
CA TRP A 30 -2.12 6.39 5.86
C TRP A 30 -2.28 5.20 4.93
N MET A 31 -1.62 5.26 3.79
CA MET A 31 -1.73 4.25 2.73
C MET A 31 -1.56 2.81 3.28
N CYS A 32 -0.58 2.58 4.15
CA CYS A 32 -0.32 1.28 4.75
C CYS A 32 -1.52 0.71 5.55
N ASN A 33 -2.32 1.57 6.18
CA ASN A 33 -3.49 1.14 6.94
C ASN A 33 -4.68 0.85 6.01
N ILE A 34 -4.97 1.78 5.09
CA ILE A 34 -6.07 1.60 4.12
C ILE A 34 -5.83 0.38 3.24
N ASP A 35 -4.58 0.12 2.86
CA ASP A 35 -4.22 -1.06 2.07
C ASP A 35 -4.50 -2.39 2.79
N LEU A 36 -4.41 -2.43 4.13
CA LEU A 36 -4.85 -3.61 4.89
C LEU A 36 -6.35 -3.86 4.75
N LEU A 37 -7.17 -2.81 4.79
CA LEU A 37 -8.60 -2.93 4.59
C LEU A 37 -8.91 -3.41 3.17
N VAL A 38 -8.26 -2.84 2.15
CA VAL A 38 -8.41 -3.25 0.75
C VAL A 38 -7.96 -4.70 0.55
N LEU A 39 -6.83 -5.10 1.18
CA LEU A 39 -6.34 -6.48 1.15
C LEU A 39 -7.34 -7.46 1.77
N ALA A 40 -7.89 -7.12 2.93
CA ALA A 40 -8.94 -7.92 3.58
C ALA A 40 -10.15 -8.11 2.67
N LEU A 41 -10.68 -7.02 2.10
CA LEU A 41 -11.78 -7.07 1.15
C LEU A 41 -11.45 -7.90 -0.09
N GLY A 42 -10.24 -7.73 -0.64
CA GLY A 42 -9.74 -8.51 -1.76
C GLY A 42 -9.73 -10.01 -1.50
N LEU A 43 -9.35 -10.41 -0.29
CA LEU A 43 -9.31 -11.81 0.14
C LEU A 43 -10.72 -12.36 0.41
N PHE A 44 -11.61 -11.60 1.07
CA PHE A 44 -12.98 -12.04 1.35
C PHE A 44 -13.80 -12.21 0.07
N PHE A 45 -13.68 -11.25 -0.86
CA PHE A 45 -14.42 -11.27 -2.12
C PHE A 45 -13.69 -11.96 -3.27
N GLU A 46 -12.50 -12.51 -3.00
CA GLU A 46 -11.67 -13.22 -3.97
C GLU A 46 -11.39 -12.38 -5.24
N LYS A 47 -11.12 -11.08 -5.04
CA LYS A 47 -10.86 -10.13 -6.12
C LYS A 47 -9.35 -9.92 -6.31
N PRO A 48 -8.72 -10.48 -7.36
CA PRO A 48 -7.27 -10.44 -7.55
C PRO A 48 -6.68 -9.03 -7.53
N LEU A 49 -7.36 -8.05 -8.15
CA LEU A 49 -6.89 -6.67 -8.20
C LEU A 49 -6.81 -6.05 -6.80
N LEU A 50 -7.82 -6.30 -5.94
CA LEU A 50 -7.85 -5.80 -4.56
C LEU A 50 -6.85 -6.51 -3.64
N VAL A 51 -6.22 -7.60 -4.09
CA VAL A 51 -5.09 -8.23 -3.41
C VAL A 51 -3.77 -7.68 -3.94
N ARG A 52 -3.63 -7.53 -5.24
CA ARG A 52 -2.39 -7.11 -5.91
C ARG A 52 -2.01 -5.67 -5.63
N VAL A 53 -3.00 -4.76 -5.63
CA VAL A 53 -2.78 -3.33 -5.37
C VAL A 53 -2.16 -3.10 -4.00
N PRO A 54 -2.75 -3.52 -2.87
CA PRO A 54 -2.14 -3.36 -1.56
C PRO A 54 -0.83 -4.16 -1.41
N ALA A 55 -0.71 -5.34 -2.05
CA ALA A 55 0.54 -6.09 -2.01
C ALA A 55 1.73 -5.29 -2.59
N ILE A 56 1.52 -4.53 -3.66
CA ILE A 56 2.56 -3.65 -4.23
C ILE A 56 2.98 -2.59 -3.20
N TRP A 57 2.04 -2.04 -2.43
CA TRP A 57 2.28 -1.03 -1.43
C TRP A 57 2.99 -1.53 -0.17
N THR A 58 2.97 -2.82 0.11
CA THR A 58 3.68 -3.37 1.28
C THR A 58 5.19 -3.14 1.20
N ILE A 59 5.78 -3.11 0.01
CA ILE A 59 7.22 -2.89 -0.19
C ILE A 59 7.62 -1.46 0.20
N PRO A 60 7.12 -0.38 -0.44
CA PRO A 60 7.46 0.97 -0.02
C PRO A 60 7.00 1.26 1.40
N GLY A 61 5.87 0.68 1.83
CA GLY A 61 5.34 0.84 3.19
C GLY A 61 6.32 0.36 4.26
N ILE A 62 6.91 -0.84 4.13
CA ILE A 62 7.86 -1.36 5.11
C ILE A 62 9.17 -0.56 5.13
N PHE A 63 9.67 -0.11 3.95
CA PHE A 63 10.86 0.72 3.90
C PHE A 63 10.63 2.09 4.55
N THR A 64 9.54 2.77 4.21
CA THR A 64 9.18 4.06 4.82
C THR A 64 8.99 3.93 6.32
N TRP A 65 8.28 2.88 6.77
CA TRP A 65 8.07 2.61 8.18
C TRP A 65 9.39 2.37 8.91
N PHE A 66 10.28 1.54 8.38
CA PHE A 66 11.55 1.22 9.02
C PHE A 66 12.46 2.45 9.13
N PHE A 67 12.67 3.19 8.04
CA PHE A 67 13.61 4.29 8.00
C PHE A 67 13.09 5.56 8.68
N PHE A 68 11.80 5.84 8.62
CA PHE A 68 11.25 7.09 9.18
C PHE A 68 10.59 6.91 10.54
N TYR A 69 9.96 5.79 10.81
CA TYR A 69 9.21 5.60 12.05
C TYR A 69 9.97 4.82 13.11
N VAL A 70 10.57 3.68 12.78
CA VAL A 70 11.28 2.85 13.76
C VAL A 70 12.49 3.60 14.32
N VAL A 71 13.21 4.32 13.47
CA VAL A 71 14.41 5.07 13.85
C VAL A 71 14.06 6.32 14.67
N LEU A 72 12.95 7.01 14.37
CA LEU A 72 12.59 8.28 14.98
C LEU A 72 11.60 8.15 16.16
N TRP A 73 10.69 7.18 16.14
CA TRP A 73 9.54 7.10 17.06
C TRP A 73 9.47 5.80 17.85
N GLY A 74 10.35 4.85 17.55
CA GLY A 74 10.34 3.52 18.17
C GLY A 74 9.32 2.56 17.56
N VAL A 75 9.23 1.37 18.14
CA VAL A 75 8.41 0.25 17.64
C VAL A 75 7.25 0.00 18.59
N PHE A 76 6.04 -0.09 18.07
CA PHE A 76 4.88 -0.56 18.82
C PHE A 76 4.15 -1.67 18.04
N LEU A 77 3.53 -2.58 18.79
CA LEU A 77 3.04 -3.87 18.27
C LEU A 77 2.08 -3.70 17.07
N SER A 78 1.11 -2.79 17.15
CA SER A 78 0.15 -2.61 16.03
C SER A 78 0.84 -2.13 14.76
N SER A 79 1.87 -1.30 14.86
CA SER A 79 2.66 -0.83 13.72
C SER A 79 3.46 -1.97 13.07
N VAL A 80 4.04 -2.89 13.88
CA VAL A 80 4.71 -4.10 13.37
C VAL A 80 3.71 -4.97 12.60
N LEU A 81 2.52 -5.19 13.16
CA LEU A 81 1.48 -6.01 12.52
C LEU A 81 1.01 -5.41 11.21
N VAL A 82 0.87 -4.08 11.12
CA VAL A 82 0.51 -3.39 9.88
C VAL A 82 1.56 -3.65 8.80
N HIS A 83 2.84 -3.44 9.08
CA HIS A 83 3.89 -3.45 8.05
C HIS A 83 4.45 -4.86 7.81
N VAL A 84 4.91 -5.54 8.85
CA VAL A 84 5.48 -6.90 8.71
C VAL A 84 4.38 -7.93 8.51
N GLY A 85 3.31 -7.87 9.31
CA GLY A 85 2.15 -8.75 9.18
C GLY A 85 1.44 -8.57 7.84
N GLY A 86 1.22 -7.31 7.42
CA GLY A 86 0.64 -6.98 6.12
C GLY A 86 1.46 -7.52 4.95
N LEU A 87 2.79 -7.35 4.98
CA LEU A 87 3.71 -7.91 3.98
C LEU A 87 3.61 -9.45 3.93
N ALA A 88 3.61 -10.11 5.08
CA ALA A 88 3.51 -11.57 5.16
C ALA A 88 2.18 -12.08 4.57
N VAL A 89 1.06 -11.45 4.91
CA VAL A 89 -0.26 -11.79 4.35
C VAL A 89 -0.28 -11.58 2.84
N ALA A 90 0.24 -10.45 2.34
CA ALA A 90 0.33 -10.17 0.92
C ALA A 90 1.17 -11.22 0.18
N ALA A 91 2.33 -11.58 0.71
CA ALA A 91 3.21 -12.60 0.15
C ALA A 91 2.51 -13.98 0.05
N ILE A 92 1.80 -14.39 1.11
CA ILE A 92 1.01 -15.64 1.11
C ILE A 92 -0.11 -15.57 0.07
N ALA A 93 -0.84 -14.45 0.02
CA ALA A 93 -1.96 -14.26 -0.91
C ALA A 93 -1.50 -14.30 -2.37
N LEU A 94 -0.35 -13.71 -2.70
CA LEU A 94 0.20 -13.70 -4.05
C LEU A 94 0.62 -15.09 -4.58
N ARG A 95 0.77 -16.09 -3.72
CA ARG A 95 0.94 -17.50 -4.18
C ARG A 95 -0.26 -17.97 -4.99
N THR A 96 -1.46 -17.49 -4.65
CA THR A 96 -2.70 -17.84 -5.35
C THR A 96 -3.07 -16.80 -6.40
N TYR A 97 -3.02 -15.49 -6.04
CA TYR A 97 -3.50 -14.42 -6.90
C TYR A 97 -2.48 -13.91 -7.91
N ARG A 98 -1.23 -14.37 -7.84
CA ARG A 98 -0.15 -14.05 -8.78
C ARG A 98 -0.11 -12.58 -9.24
N MET A 99 1.07 -11.99 -9.42
CA MET A 99 1.21 -10.59 -9.83
C MET A 99 1.19 -10.47 -11.35
N ASP A 100 0.37 -9.56 -11.88
CA ASP A 100 0.38 -9.19 -13.29
C ASP A 100 1.22 -7.93 -13.57
N ARG A 101 1.43 -7.64 -14.87
CA ARG A 101 2.28 -6.51 -15.31
C ARG A 101 1.62 -5.13 -15.15
N HIS A 102 0.31 -5.07 -14.95
CA HIS A 102 -0.44 -3.80 -14.97
C HIS A 102 -0.87 -3.34 -13.58
N SER A 103 -0.84 -4.21 -12.56
CA SER A 103 -1.31 -3.91 -11.21
C SER A 103 -0.65 -2.69 -10.57
N TRP A 104 0.61 -2.38 -10.93
CA TRP A 104 1.29 -1.18 -10.45
C TRP A 104 0.60 0.13 -10.86
N ARG A 105 -0.04 0.16 -12.05
CA ARG A 105 -0.79 1.34 -12.52
C ARG A 105 -2.02 1.61 -11.67
N TYR A 106 -2.70 0.55 -11.27
CA TYR A 106 -3.84 0.64 -10.35
C TYR A 106 -3.38 1.02 -8.93
N ALA A 107 -2.23 0.48 -8.47
CA ALA A 107 -1.64 0.89 -7.21
C ALA A 107 -1.23 2.37 -7.21
N PHE A 108 -0.71 2.88 -8.33
CA PHE A 108 -0.40 4.29 -8.51
C PHE A 108 -1.66 5.16 -8.52
N GLY A 109 -2.67 4.82 -9.33
CA GLY A 109 -3.95 5.54 -9.33
C GLY A 109 -4.63 5.53 -7.96
N TRP A 110 -4.59 4.40 -7.26
CA TRP A 110 -5.07 4.27 -5.89
C TRP A 110 -4.34 5.22 -4.93
N SER A 111 -3.01 5.34 -5.04
CA SER A 111 -2.24 6.25 -4.19
C SER A 111 -2.65 7.71 -4.37
N LEU A 112 -2.85 8.14 -5.61
CA LEU A 112 -3.31 9.50 -5.90
C LEU A 112 -4.71 9.75 -5.35
N LEU A 113 -5.60 8.77 -5.45
CA LEU A 113 -6.94 8.84 -4.89
C LEU A 113 -6.92 8.98 -3.37
N VAL A 114 -6.16 8.11 -2.69
CA VAL A 114 -6.06 8.17 -1.21
C VAL A 114 -5.38 9.45 -0.75
N GLN A 115 -4.37 9.94 -1.46
CA GLN A 115 -3.75 11.23 -1.17
C GLN A 115 -4.75 12.39 -1.33
N LEU A 116 -5.56 12.35 -2.39
CA LEU A 116 -6.62 13.34 -2.61
C LEU A 116 -7.67 13.30 -1.49
N ILE A 117 -8.14 12.11 -1.12
CA ILE A 117 -9.06 11.92 0.00
C ILE A 117 -8.43 12.47 1.29
N SER A 118 -7.16 12.14 1.56
CA SER A 118 -6.44 12.63 2.75
C SER A 118 -6.44 14.15 2.82
N ARG A 119 -6.25 14.83 1.68
CA ARG A 119 -6.24 16.30 1.60
C ARG A 119 -7.57 16.93 2.04
N PHE A 120 -8.70 16.28 1.78
CA PHE A 120 -10.02 16.83 2.11
C PHE A 120 -10.56 16.35 3.46
N VAL A 121 -10.11 15.19 3.94
CA VAL A 121 -10.71 14.51 5.10
C VAL A 121 -9.85 14.59 6.35
N THR A 122 -8.51 14.79 6.21
CA THR A 122 -7.62 14.87 7.37
C THR A 122 -7.25 16.29 7.74
N ALA A 123 -6.99 16.52 9.03
CA ALA A 123 -6.48 17.80 9.50
C ALA A 123 -5.08 18.07 8.89
N PRO A 124 -4.82 19.30 8.38
CA PRO A 124 -3.54 19.65 7.74
C PRO A 124 -2.31 19.37 8.60
N LYS A 125 -2.41 19.49 9.92
CA LYS A 125 -1.33 19.22 10.87
C LYS A 125 -0.82 17.77 10.84
N LEU A 126 -1.67 16.81 10.44
CA LEU A 126 -1.32 15.39 10.38
C LEU A 126 -0.53 15.06 9.12
N ASN A 127 -0.63 15.87 8.08
CA ASN A 127 0.02 15.71 6.77
C ASN A 127 0.01 14.27 6.22
N VAL A 128 -1.11 13.56 6.40
CA VAL A 128 -1.28 12.17 6.00
C VAL A 128 -1.01 12.01 4.50
N ASN A 129 -0.21 11.03 4.11
CA ASN A 129 0.22 10.78 2.73
C ASN A 129 0.87 11.99 2.04
N ALA A 130 1.50 12.89 2.81
CA ALA A 130 2.07 14.15 2.33
C ALA A 130 1.05 15.01 1.53
N ALA A 131 -0.22 14.99 1.96
CA ALA A 131 -1.30 15.60 1.22
C ALA A 131 -1.40 17.13 1.40
N HIS A 132 -0.79 17.70 2.45
CA HIS A 132 -0.99 19.10 2.82
C HIS A 132 0.27 19.96 2.70
N ALA A 133 1.42 19.42 3.04
CA ALA A 133 2.67 20.18 3.18
C ALA A 133 3.89 19.36 2.71
N ILE A 134 5.01 20.03 2.52
CA ILE A 134 6.31 19.39 2.36
C ILE A 134 6.61 18.58 3.63
N GLN A 135 7.11 17.38 3.46
CA GLN A 135 7.47 16.52 4.59
C GLN A 135 8.61 17.16 5.40
N PRO A 136 8.56 17.13 6.74
CA PRO A 136 9.62 17.68 7.59
C PRO A 136 11.02 17.20 7.18
N GLY A 137 11.96 18.15 7.11
CA GLY A 137 13.33 17.92 6.68
C GLY A 137 13.58 18.12 5.17
N TRP A 138 12.53 18.29 4.37
CA TRP A 138 12.64 18.49 2.91
C TRP A 138 12.38 19.95 2.47
N GLU A 139 12.07 20.84 3.42
CA GLU A 139 11.71 22.25 3.14
C GLU A 139 12.84 23.03 2.47
N ARG A 140 14.10 22.65 2.75
CA ARG A 140 15.27 23.27 2.11
C ARG A 140 15.53 22.78 0.68
N THR A 141 15.02 21.58 0.35
CA THR A 141 15.22 20.94 -0.97
C THR A 141 14.18 21.41 -1.96
N PHE A 142 12.95 21.65 -1.50
CA PHE A 142 11.85 22.02 -2.38
C PHE A 142 11.35 23.44 -2.10
N PRO A 143 11.42 24.34 -3.09
CA PRO A 143 10.99 25.74 -2.94
C PRO A 143 9.46 25.89 -2.84
N SER A 144 8.69 24.87 -3.22
CA SER A 144 7.23 24.89 -3.11
C SER A 144 6.65 23.48 -2.88
N TYR A 145 5.47 23.45 -2.27
CA TYR A 145 4.71 22.21 -2.08
C TYR A 145 4.45 21.48 -3.41
N TRP A 146 4.13 22.20 -4.48
CA TRP A 146 3.80 21.57 -5.76
C TRP A 146 5.00 20.89 -6.42
N MET A 147 6.20 21.46 -6.27
CA MET A 147 7.44 20.81 -6.74
C MET A 147 7.74 19.55 -5.94
N PHE A 148 7.59 19.62 -4.62
CA PHE A 148 7.70 18.45 -3.75
C PHE A 148 6.68 17.37 -4.13
N TRP A 149 5.41 17.76 -4.29
CA TRP A 149 4.34 16.85 -4.66
C TRP A 149 4.60 16.16 -6.02
N LEU A 150 5.04 16.91 -7.01
CA LEU A 150 5.38 16.37 -8.34
C LEU A 150 6.55 15.38 -8.25
N ALA A 151 7.63 15.76 -7.57
CA ALA A 151 8.78 14.89 -7.37
C ALA A 151 8.40 13.59 -6.62
N LEU A 152 7.61 13.72 -5.55
CA LEU A 152 7.09 12.58 -4.79
C LEU A 152 6.21 11.67 -5.67
N THR A 153 5.36 12.25 -6.50
CA THR A 153 4.48 11.51 -7.42
C THR A 153 5.29 10.71 -8.45
N ILE A 154 6.33 11.31 -9.04
CA ILE A 154 7.22 10.62 -9.99
C ILE A 154 8.00 9.51 -9.29
N ALA A 155 8.59 9.80 -8.12
CA ALA A 155 9.30 8.81 -7.33
C ALA A 155 8.39 7.64 -6.94
N MET A 156 7.16 7.93 -6.53
CA MET A 156 6.17 6.91 -6.17
C MET A 156 5.79 6.04 -7.36
N ALA A 157 5.59 6.60 -8.54
CA ALA A 157 5.33 5.82 -9.75
C ALA A 157 6.47 4.83 -10.04
N ALA A 158 7.73 5.27 -9.93
CA ALA A 158 8.90 4.42 -10.11
C ALA A 158 9.01 3.32 -9.04
N VAL A 159 8.79 3.67 -7.76
CA VAL A 159 8.84 2.71 -6.65
C VAL A 159 7.75 1.66 -6.77
N LEU A 160 6.52 2.05 -7.11
CA LEU A 160 5.42 1.09 -7.29
C LEU A 160 5.64 0.19 -8.50
N TRP A 161 6.21 0.72 -9.59
CA TRP A 161 6.61 -0.10 -10.74
C TRP A 161 7.67 -1.13 -10.35
N LEU A 162 8.73 -0.73 -9.62
CA LEU A 162 9.78 -1.63 -9.11
C LEU A 162 9.21 -2.67 -8.14
N SER A 163 8.32 -2.27 -7.23
CA SER A 163 7.64 -3.18 -6.30
C SER A 163 6.77 -4.20 -7.06
N GLY A 164 6.04 -3.76 -8.07
CA GLY A 164 5.27 -4.64 -8.94
C GLY A 164 6.15 -5.60 -9.73
N LEU A 165 7.32 -5.14 -10.20
CA LEU A 165 8.30 -5.98 -10.88
C LEU A 165 8.85 -7.05 -9.92
N LEU A 166 9.25 -6.66 -8.69
CA LEU A 166 9.75 -7.59 -7.67
C LEU A 166 8.70 -8.67 -7.35
N TRP A 167 7.46 -8.29 -7.09
CA TRP A 167 6.40 -9.26 -6.83
C TRP A 167 6.15 -10.18 -8.02
N ARG A 168 6.24 -9.68 -9.25
CA ARG A 168 6.08 -10.49 -10.46
C ARG A 168 7.22 -11.47 -10.68
N THR A 169 8.45 -11.14 -10.31
CA THR A 169 9.57 -12.09 -10.39
C THR A 169 9.41 -13.22 -9.37
N LEU A 170 8.86 -12.94 -8.19
CA LEU A 170 8.63 -13.93 -7.14
C LEU A 170 7.38 -14.79 -7.39
N TRP A 171 6.31 -14.19 -7.89
CA TRP A 171 5.02 -14.85 -8.15
C TRP A 171 4.41 -14.40 -9.50
N PRO A 172 5.00 -14.86 -10.63
CA PRO A 172 4.54 -14.46 -11.96
C PRO A 172 3.10 -14.96 -12.22
N ALA A 173 2.32 -14.17 -12.96
CA ALA A 173 1.06 -14.64 -13.50
C ALA A 173 1.32 -15.87 -14.40
N VAL A 174 0.47 -16.88 -14.29
CA VAL A 174 0.49 -17.99 -15.23
C VAL A 174 -0.02 -17.45 -16.56
N GLU A 175 0.83 -17.37 -17.56
CA GLU A 175 0.38 -17.07 -18.92
C GLU A 175 -0.57 -18.18 -19.32
N SER A 176 -1.83 -17.83 -19.61
CA SER A 176 -2.76 -18.75 -20.24
C SER A 176 -2.14 -19.09 -21.61
N SER A 177 -1.50 -20.25 -21.70
CA SER A 177 -1.09 -20.78 -22.99
C SER A 177 -2.37 -20.85 -23.83
N ALA A 178 -2.51 -19.91 -24.78
CA ALA A 178 -3.54 -19.99 -25.79
C ALA A 178 -3.44 -21.39 -26.40
N ARG A 179 -4.41 -22.24 -26.13
CA ARG A 179 -4.53 -23.51 -26.88
C ARG A 179 -4.51 -23.11 -28.34
N PRO A 180 -3.57 -23.61 -29.16
CA PRO A 180 -3.68 -23.43 -30.58
C PRO A 180 -5.07 -23.95 -30.96
N ALA A 181 -5.84 -23.12 -31.67
CA ALA A 181 -7.09 -23.56 -32.25
C ALA A 181 -6.76 -24.78 -33.09
N THR A 182 -7.13 -25.97 -32.60
CA THR A 182 -7.13 -27.17 -33.40
C THR A 182 -8.04 -26.90 -34.56
N SER A 183 -7.43 -26.58 -35.71
CA SER A 183 -8.11 -26.65 -37.00
C SER A 183 -8.58 -28.08 -37.15
N LEU A 184 -9.85 -28.32 -36.94
CA LEU A 184 -10.51 -29.53 -37.36
C LEU A 184 -10.53 -29.56 -38.89
N PRO A 185 -10.24 -30.70 -39.49
CA PRO A 185 -10.24 -30.88 -40.93
C PRO A 185 -11.64 -30.79 -41.54
#